data_9067d741955bb6214eb63cfc8e06af3e
#
_entry.id   9067d741955bb6214eb63cfc8e06af3e
#
_cell.length_a   1.000
_cell.length_b   1.000
_cell.length_c   1.000
_cell.angle_alpha   90.00
_cell.angle_beta   90.00
_cell.angle_gamma   90.00
#
_symmetry.space_group_name_H-M   'P 1'
#
loop_
_entity.id
_entity.type
_entity.pdbx_description
1 polymer ?
#
loop_
_entity_poly.entity_id
_entity_poly.type
_entity_poly.pdbx_seq_one_letter_code
_entity_poly.pdbx_strand_id
1 'polypeptide(L)'
;MNTIIQRVEFPDNRRILMLSDIHGHAKGLEKLLKQVHFSKDDILVIVGDLVEKGPESLRTVRMVMELCRTHTVYPLMGNVDLWRLEHLFSDDPAVHQAMISYSIKARGWWKNSFLDELCQELGFIPEEAEDTQALFARLREHFAAEFDFLLHLPTVLETQRMIFVHGGIPHERLDELKETERIPLMKWDHFYEDGLSFDKYVVVGHWPTTLYSKGMPMYNPLIDHNRHIICLDGGCGVKDEGQLNLLIYPDWRSDECELHTWTDLPVITALNAQNASTDFDYIRWGDHEVELLEQGTELSRISHHGRAMTVPAEFVWERDGRTYCSDITDLRLSVQPGDRLHLITTSPLGAFVKKDGVIGWYKGRYHSNA
;
A
#
# COMPACT_ATOMS: atom_id res chain seq x y z
N MET A 1 -20.50 -12.24 3.04
CA MET A 1 -20.93 -11.49 1.83
C MET A 1 -20.36 -12.20 0.62
N ASN A 2 -21.20 -12.45 -0.41
CA ASN A 2 -20.76 -13.12 -1.64
C ASN A 2 -19.91 -12.19 -2.52
N THR A 3 -19.11 -12.80 -3.40
CA THR A 3 -18.29 -12.08 -4.38
C THR A 3 -19.13 -11.30 -5.37
N ILE A 4 -18.82 -10.03 -5.57
CA ILE A 4 -19.45 -9.17 -6.58
C ILE A 4 -18.49 -9.06 -7.77
N ILE A 5 -18.93 -9.56 -8.93
CA ILE A 5 -18.15 -9.49 -10.17
C ILE A 5 -18.79 -8.47 -11.10
N GLN A 6 -18.03 -7.44 -11.43
CA GLN A 6 -18.40 -6.45 -12.45
C GLN A 6 -17.68 -6.77 -13.76
N ARG A 7 -18.40 -6.68 -14.89
CA ARG A 7 -17.83 -6.86 -16.22
C ARG A 7 -18.05 -5.62 -17.04
N VAL A 8 -16.97 -5.11 -17.63
CA VAL A 8 -17.01 -3.92 -18.48
C VAL A 8 -16.10 -4.09 -19.68
N GLU A 9 -16.44 -3.43 -20.76
CA GLU A 9 -15.56 -3.30 -21.92
C GLU A 9 -14.95 -1.90 -21.92
N PHE A 10 -13.63 -1.82 -21.94
CA PHE A 10 -12.93 -0.55 -22.05
C PHE A 10 -12.94 -0.09 -23.52
N PRO A 11 -13.35 1.15 -23.79
CA PRO A 11 -13.32 1.67 -25.14
C PRO A 11 -11.88 1.85 -25.63
N ASP A 12 -11.70 1.78 -26.94
CA ASP A 12 -10.42 2.02 -27.60
C ASP A 12 -9.93 3.45 -27.41
N ASN A 13 -8.59 3.62 -27.44
CA ASN A 13 -7.91 4.91 -27.41
C ASN A 13 -8.20 5.74 -26.14
N ARG A 14 -8.41 5.08 -25.00
CA ARG A 14 -8.50 5.72 -23.68
C ARG A 14 -7.38 5.22 -22.78
N ARG A 15 -6.72 6.17 -22.10
CA ARG A 15 -5.72 5.81 -21.10
C ARG A 15 -6.39 5.07 -19.94
N ILE A 16 -5.71 4.06 -19.45
CA ILE A 16 -6.12 3.32 -18.26
C ILE A 16 -5.10 3.60 -17.17
N LEU A 17 -5.56 4.23 -16.12
CA LEU A 17 -4.81 4.53 -14.91
C LEU A 17 -5.19 3.48 -13.87
N MET A 18 -4.22 2.86 -13.21
CA MET A 18 -4.47 1.87 -12.17
C MET A 18 -3.55 2.07 -10.97
N LEU A 19 -4.12 1.97 -9.79
CA LEU A 19 -3.43 2.02 -8.50
C LEU A 19 -4.16 1.18 -7.47
N SER A 20 -3.52 0.92 -6.34
CA SER A 20 -4.11 0.20 -5.20
C SER A 20 -3.62 0.78 -3.88
N ASP A 21 -4.22 0.32 -2.78
CA ASP A 21 -3.70 0.53 -1.42
C ASP A 21 -3.43 2.01 -1.09
N ILE A 22 -4.46 2.85 -1.28
CA ILE A 22 -4.38 4.30 -0.99
C ILE A 22 -4.25 4.54 0.51
N HIS A 23 -4.89 3.70 1.32
CA HIS A 23 -4.78 3.72 2.77
C HIS A 23 -4.89 5.14 3.36
N GLY A 24 -5.97 5.87 3.05
CA GLY A 24 -6.21 7.19 3.61
C GLY A 24 -5.22 8.28 3.19
N HIS A 25 -4.50 8.10 2.08
CA HIS A 25 -3.59 9.12 1.55
C HIS A 25 -4.23 9.91 0.40
N ALA A 26 -5.38 10.55 0.67
CA ALA A 26 -6.13 11.36 -0.30
C ALA A 26 -5.25 12.41 -1.00
N LYS A 27 -4.35 13.07 -0.27
CA LYS A 27 -3.37 14.03 -0.81
C LYS A 27 -2.44 13.39 -1.84
N GLY A 28 -2.05 12.14 -1.63
CA GLY A 28 -1.22 11.39 -2.58
C GLY A 28 -1.96 11.11 -3.87
N LEU A 29 -3.18 10.60 -3.77
CA LEU A 29 -4.06 10.38 -4.91
C LEU A 29 -4.30 11.67 -5.70
N GLU A 30 -4.66 12.77 -5.02
CA GLU A 30 -4.89 14.08 -5.65
C GLU A 30 -3.67 14.58 -6.41
N LYS A 31 -2.47 14.47 -5.81
CA LYS A 31 -1.21 14.87 -6.45
C LYS A 31 -0.90 14.03 -7.69
N LEU A 32 -1.05 12.71 -7.62
CA LEU A 32 -0.82 11.82 -8.76
C LEU A 32 -1.78 12.13 -9.90
N LEU A 33 -3.08 12.21 -9.63
CA LEU A 33 -4.08 12.52 -10.67
C LEU A 33 -3.83 13.88 -11.32
N LYS A 34 -3.44 14.89 -10.54
CA LYS A 34 -3.05 16.21 -11.06
C LYS A 34 -1.78 16.15 -11.91
N GLN A 35 -0.76 15.42 -11.49
CA GLN A 35 0.52 15.27 -12.18
C GLN A 35 0.35 14.66 -13.58
N VAL A 36 -0.56 13.69 -13.72
CA VAL A 36 -0.80 13.00 -15.00
C VAL A 36 -1.92 13.62 -15.81
N HIS A 37 -2.45 14.78 -15.36
CA HIS A 37 -3.57 15.48 -16.01
C HIS A 37 -4.78 14.55 -16.23
N PHE A 38 -5.16 13.79 -15.17
CA PHE A 38 -6.33 12.93 -15.22
C PHE A 38 -7.59 13.69 -15.63
N SER A 39 -8.36 13.14 -16.54
CA SER A 39 -9.51 13.78 -17.16
C SER A 39 -10.69 12.82 -17.38
N LYS A 40 -11.80 13.33 -17.90
CA LYS A 40 -12.98 12.53 -18.24
C LYS A 40 -12.76 11.54 -19.41
N ASP A 41 -11.69 11.77 -20.19
CA ASP A 41 -11.31 10.88 -21.29
C ASP A 41 -10.49 9.67 -20.82
N ASP A 42 -10.13 9.63 -19.55
CA ASP A 42 -9.37 8.54 -18.96
C ASP A 42 -10.28 7.54 -18.24
N ILE A 43 -9.73 6.37 -17.93
CA ILE A 43 -10.31 5.35 -17.05
C ILE A 43 -9.41 5.20 -15.86
N LEU A 44 -9.98 5.24 -14.65
CA LEU A 44 -9.24 5.00 -13.41
C LEU A 44 -9.75 3.72 -12.75
N VAL A 45 -8.86 2.79 -12.45
CA VAL A 45 -9.15 1.59 -11.64
C VAL A 45 -8.41 1.68 -10.31
N ILE A 46 -9.13 1.52 -9.20
CA ILE A 46 -8.58 1.53 -7.83
C ILE A 46 -8.77 0.14 -7.24
N VAL A 47 -7.67 -0.58 -7.02
CA VAL A 47 -7.70 -1.99 -6.67
C VAL A 47 -7.69 -2.20 -5.15
N GLY A 48 -8.68 -1.60 -4.46
CA GLY A 48 -8.95 -1.80 -3.04
C GLY A 48 -8.09 -1.01 -2.06
N ASP A 49 -8.39 -1.21 -0.79
CA ASP A 49 -7.77 -0.61 0.40
C ASP A 49 -7.72 0.93 0.35
N LEU A 50 -8.92 1.53 0.41
CA LEU A 50 -9.10 2.98 0.43
C LEU A 50 -8.81 3.59 1.80
N VAL A 51 -9.17 2.88 2.88
CA VAL A 51 -9.18 3.40 4.26
C VAL A 51 -8.06 2.82 5.12
N GLU A 52 -7.91 3.38 6.32
CA GLU A 52 -6.91 3.03 7.35
C GLU A 52 -5.46 3.36 6.99
N LYS A 53 -4.59 3.31 7.99
CA LYS A 53 -3.12 3.43 7.90
C LYS A 53 -2.60 4.78 7.39
N GLY A 54 -3.50 5.69 7.02
CA GLY A 54 -3.17 7.05 6.60
C GLY A 54 -4.06 8.08 7.30
N PRO A 55 -3.77 9.37 7.15
CA PRO A 55 -4.39 10.42 7.94
C PRO A 55 -5.74 10.92 7.41
N GLU A 56 -6.20 10.48 6.23
CA GLU A 56 -7.32 11.09 5.51
C GLU A 56 -8.26 10.03 4.91
N SER A 57 -8.63 8.97 5.66
CA SER A 57 -9.46 7.86 5.16
C SER A 57 -10.84 8.34 4.69
N LEU A 58 -11.54 9.12 5.51
CA LEU A 58 -12.86 9.65 5.16
C LEU A 58 -12.80 10.58 3.95
N ARG A 59 -11.77 11.43 3.87
CA ARG A 59 -11.52 12.28 2.69
C ARG A 59 -11.24 11.43 1.45
N THR A 60 -10.50 10.33 1.58
CA THR A 60 -10.23 9.40 0.47
C THR A 60 -11.53 8.80 -0.07
N VAL A 61 -12.40 8.28 0.80
CA VAL A 61 -13.71 7.73 0.40
C VAL A 61 -14.53 8.78 -0.34
N ARG A 62 -14.70 9.98 0.22
CA ARG A 62 -15.47 11.08 -0.39
C ARG A 62 -14.89 11.54 -1.72
N MET A 63 -13.57 11.60 -1.83
CA MET A 63 -12.88 11.93 -3.09
C MET A 63 -13.15 10.87 -4.17
N VAL A 64 -13.08 9.58 -3.82
CA VAL A 64 -13.35 8.49 -4.78
C VAL A 64 -14.83 8.50 -5.18
N MET A 65 -15.77 8.72 -4.24
CA MET A 65 -17.20 8.90 -4.54
C MET A 65 -17.43 10.02 -5.56
N GLU A 66 -16.80 11.18 -5.37
CA GLU A 66 -16.91 12.31 -6.29
C GLU A 66 -16.29 12.02 -7.67
N LEU A 67 -15.16 11.33 -7.68
CA LEU A 67 -14.53 10.87 -8.93
C LEU A 67 -15.44 9.90 -9.68
N CYS A 68 -16.08 8.94 -9.01
CA CYS A 68 -17.05 8.03 -9.62
C CYS A 68 -18.27 8.76 -10.21
N ARG A 69 -18.69 9.87 -9.60
CA ARG A 69 -19.83 10.68 -10.09
C ARG A 69 -19.47 11.52 -11.33
N THR A 70 -18.21 11.89 -11.50
CA THR A 70 -17.78 12.88 -12.50
C THR A 70 -16.90 12.34 -13.61
N HIS A 71 -16.27 11.17 -13.40
CA HIS A 71 -15.32 10.53 -14.31
C HIS A 71 -15.65 9.04 -14.48
N THR A 72 -14.90 8.35 -15.33
CA THR A 72 -14.97 6.89 -15.47
C THR A 72 -14.02 6.24 -14.46
N VAL A 73 -14.54 5.80 -13.32
CA VAL A 73 -13.74 5.25 -12.21
C VAL A 73 -14.34 3.93 -11.74
N TYR A 74 -13.50 2.94 -11.53
CA TYR A 74 -13.85 1.61 -11.05
C TYR A 74 -13.06 1.29 -9.77
N PRO A 75 -13.58 1.67 -8.58
CA PRO A 75 -12.99 1.25 -7.32
C PRO A 75 -13.44 -0.15 -6.96
N LEU A 76 -12.52 -0.95 -6.39
CA LEU A 76 -12.79 -2.28 -5.87
C LEU A 76 -12.70 -2.27 -4.35
N MET A 77 -13.30 -3.29 -3.73
CA MET A 77 -13.19 -3.57 -2.30
C MET A 77 -11.84 -4.18 -1.97
N GLY A 78 -11.13 -3.62 -0.99
CA GLY A 78 -9.98 -4.25 -0.36
C GLY A 78 -10.35 -4.95 0.96
N ASN A 79 -9.41 -5.71 1.51
CA ASN A 79 -9.67 -6.44 2.76
C ASN A 79 -9.79 -5.50 3.97
N VAL A 80 -9.06 -4.40 4.00
CA VAL A 80 -9.15 -3.44 5.09
C VAL A 80 -10.47 -2.68 5.05
N ASP A 81 -10.95 -2.32 3.85
CA ASP A 81 -12.27 -1.70 3.66
C ASP A 81 -13.37 -2.63 4.21
N LEU A 82 -13.36 -3.90 3.82
CA LEU A 82 -14.35 -4.88 4.28
C LEU A 82 -14.29 -5.08 5.80
N TRP A 83 -13.12 -5.27 6.38
CA TRP A 83 -12.98 -5.47 7.82
C TRP A 83 -13.51 -4.28 8.63
N ARG A 84 -13.30 -3.04 8.16
CA ARG A 84 -13.85 -1.87 8.86
C ARG A 84 -15.37 -1.83 8.78
N LEU A 85 -15.94 -2.20 7.65
CA LEU A 85 -17.40 -2.31 7.51
C LEU A 85 -17.96 -3.43 8.40
N GLU A 86 -17.35 -4.60 8.44
CA GLU A 86 -17.78 -5.70 9.31
C GLU A 86 -17.79 -5.30 10.78
N HIS A 87 -16.79 -4.55 11.24
CA HIS A 87 -16.76 -4.02 12.61
C HIS A 87 -17.83 -2.95 12.83
N LEU A 88 -17.98 -2.02 11.89
CA LEU A 88 -18.97 -0.93 12.00
C LEU A 88 -20.42 -1.42 11.96
N PHE A 89 -20.69 -2.51 11.23
CA PHE A 89 -22.02 -3.08 11.10
C PHE A 89 -22.30 -4.27 12.04
N SER A 90 -21.36 -4.63 12.89
CA SER A 90 -21.59 -5.63 13.93
C SER A 90 -22.57 -5.08 14.99
N ASP A 91 -23.41 -5.95 15.51
CA ASP A 91 -24.26 -5.65 16.69
C ASP A 91 -23.63 -6.16 17.99
N ASP A 92 -22.45 -6.78 17.92
CA ASP A 92 -21.71 -7.31 19.08
C ASP A 92 -20.87 -6.20 19.74
N PRO A 93 -21.17 -5.82 21.00
CA PRO A 93 -20.38 -4.84 21.74
C PRO A 93 -18.89 -5.22 21.88
N ALA A 94 -18.56 -6.51 21.87
CA ALA A 94 -17.16 -6.97 21.94
C ALA A 94 -16.40 -6.60 20.67
N VAL A 95 -17.04 -6.66 19.49
CA VAL A 95 -16.46 -6.22 18.22
C VAL A 95 -16.24 -4.71 18.20
N HIS A 96 -17.21 -3.93 18.70
CA HIS A 96 -17.06 -2.48 18.86
C HIS A 96 -15.85 -2.14 19.75
N GLN A 97 -15.75 -2.81 20.91
CA GLN A 97 -14.65 -2.60 21.84
C GLN A 97 -13.29 -3.01 21.24
N ALA A 98 -13.26 -4.08 20.42
CA ALA A 98 -12.06 -4.48 19.70
C ALA A 98 -11.64 -3.42 18.66
N MET A 99 -12.59 -2.81 17.94
CA MET A 99 -12.32 -1.72 16.99
C MET A 99 -11.78 -0.46 17.70
N ILE A 100 -12.35 -0.09 18.85
CA ILE A 100 -11.86 1.02 19.67
C ILE A 100 -10.44 0.73 20.17
N SER A 101 -10.20 -0.48 20.67
CA SER A 101 -8.87 -0.88 21.15
C SER A 101 -7.83 -0.90 20.02
N TYR A 102 -8.23 -1.26 18.81
CA TYR A 102 -7.39 -1.15 17.62
C TYR A 102 -7.08 0.32 17.30
N SER A 103 -8.09 1.22 17.31
CA SER A 103 -7.93 2.65 17.05
C SER A 103 -6.86 3.27 17.96
N ILE A 104 -6.89 2.96 19.27
CA ILE A 104 -5.89 3.44 20.23
C ILE A 104 -4.46 3.00 19.82
N LYS A 105 -4.30 1.74 19.39
CA LYS A 105 -2.99 1.23 18.93
C LYS A 105 -2.57 1.87 17.59
N ALA A 106 -3.53 2.03 16.68
CA ALA A 106 -3.31 2.60 15.36
C ALA A 106 -2.75 4.03 15.42
N ARG A 107 -3.15 4.83 16.40
CA ARG A 107 -2.57 6.18 16.64
C ARG A 107 -1.05 6.14 16.87
N GLY A 108 -0.55 5.08 17.53
CA GLY A 108 0.89 4.88 17.74
C GLY A 108 1.65 4.48 16.47
N TRP A 109 0.97 3.85 15.50
CA TRP A 109 1.60 3.38 14.27
C TRP A 109 1.40 4.34 13.09
N TRP A 110 0.17 4.86 12.93
CA TRP A 110 -0.25 5.62 11.75
C TRP A 110 -0.83 7.00 12.07
N LYS A 111 -0.74 7.45 13.35
CA LYS A 111 -1.23 8.73 13.89
C LYS A 111 -2.75 8.83 13.96
N ASN A 112 -3.50 8.03 13.20
CA ASN A 112 -4.96 8.07 13.13
C ASN A 112 -5.53 6.70 12.73
N SER A 113 -6.83 6.50 12.89
CA SER A 113 -7.58 5.37 12.35
C SER A 113 -8.85 5.87 11.66
N PHE A 114 -9.47 5.02 10.86
CA PHE A 114 -10.75 5.38 10.23
C PHE A 114 -11.83 5.67 11.27
N LEU A 115 -11.89 4.88 12.36
CA LEU A 115 -12.84 5.15 13.46
C LEU A 115 -12.59 6.52 14.10
N ASP A 116 -11.33 6.92 14.31
CA ASP A 116 -10.99 8.22 14.86
C ASP A 116 -11.53 9.36 13.99
N GLU A 117 -11.33 9.27 12.65
CA GLU A 117 -11.82 10.27 11.71
C GLU A 117 -13.34 10.41 11.75
N LEU A 118 -14.06 9.28 11.77
CA LEU A 118 -15.52 9.25 11.86
C LEU A 118 -16.01 9.87 13.18
N CYS A 119 -15.40 9.49 14.29
CA CYS A 119 -15.77 10.02 15.61
C CYS A 119 -15.42 11.50 15.73
N GLN A 120 -14.26 11.92 15.23
CA GLN A 120 -13.81 13.31 15.27
C GLN A 120 -14.77 14.25 14.50
N GLU A 121 -15.27 13.83 13.33
CA GLU A 121 -16.26 14.63 12.57
C GLU A 121 -17.56 14.84 13.36
N LEU A 122 -17.92 13.89 14.23
CA LEU A 122 -19.09 14.00 15.12
C LEU A 122 -18.78 14.64 16.48
N GLY A 123 -17.53 15.00 16.76
CA GLY A 123 -17.08 15.58 18.01
C GLY A 123 -16.98 14.57 19.16
N PHE A 124 -16.71 13.29 18.87
CA PHE A 124 -16.54 12.23 19.86
C PHE A 124 -15.09 11.74 19.94
N ILE A 125 -14.77 11.17 21.08
CA ILE A 125 -13.57 10.36 21.31
C ILE A 125 -14.04 8.92 21.51
N PRO A 126 -13.63 7.95 20.67
CA PRO A 126 -14.20 6.60 20.69
C PRO A 126 -14.12 5.90 22.05
N GLU A 127 -13.01 6.05 22.78
CA GLU A 127 -12.77 5.43 24.09
C GLU A 127 -13.58 6.06 25.25
N GLU A 128 -14.17 7.24 25.05
CA GLU A 128 -15.01 7.91 26.04
C GLU A 128 -16.50 7.53 25.91
N ALA A 129 -16.85 6.68 24.93
CA ALA A 129 -18.22 6.26 24.71
C ALA A 129 -18.70 5.34 25.84
N GLU A 130 -19.68 5.78 26.62
CA GLU A 130 -20.33 4.97 27.65
C GLU A 130 -21.17 3.84 27.04
N ASP A 131 -21.79 4.08 25.87
CA ASP A 131 -22.57 3.12 25.10
C ASP A 131 -22.01 3.01 23.68
N THR A 132 -21.25 1.95 23.46
CA THR A 132 -20.65 1.68 22.13
C THR A 132 -21.69 1.34 21.08
N GLN A 133 -22.82 0.70 21.43
CA GLN A 133 -23.89 0.39 20.48
C GLN A 133 -24.53 1.68 19.97
N ALA A 134 -24.82 2.62 20.87
CA ALA A 134 -25.38 3.93 20.51
C ALA A 134 -24.38 4.72 19.62
N LEU A 135 -23.09 4.72 19.97
CA LEU A 135 -22.05 5.36 19.14
C LEU A 135 -22.04 4.79 17.73
N PHE A 136 -21.91 3.47 17.59
CA PHE A 136 -21.82 2.83 16.28
C PHE A 136 -23.11 2.96 15.47
N ALA A 137 -24.28 2.93 16.11
CA ALA A 137 -25.54 3.23 15.44
C ALA A 137 -25.56 4.66 14.87
N ARG A 138 -25.09 5.64 15.63
CA ARG A 138 -24.98 7.03 15.19
C ARG A 138 -23.97 7.21 14.04
N LEU A 139 -22.83 6.51 14.07
CA LEU A 139 -21.87 6.50 12.96
C LEU A 139 -22.52 5.94 11.68
N ARG A 140 -23.24 4.81 11.79
CA ARG A 140 -23.96 4.21 10.65
C ARG A 140 -25.00 5.14 10.04
N GLU A 141 -25.73 5.88 10.87
CA GLU A 141 -26.73 6.84 10.41
C GLU A 141 -26.08 8.05 9.72
N HIS A 142 -25.05 8.63 10.34
CA HIS A 142 -24.42 9.85 9.83
C HIS A 142 -23.63 9.63 8.54
N PHE A 143 -22.88 8.53 8.45
CA PHE A 143 -22.04 8.19 7.30
C PHE A 143 -22.69 7.16 6.37
N ALA A 144 -24.03 7.13 6.33
CA ALA A 144 -24.78 6.13 5.56
C ALA A 144 -24.40 6.13 4.06
N ALA A 145 -24.11 7.30 3.48
CA ALA A 145 -23.74 7.41 2.07
C ALA A 145 -22.35 6.83 1.78
N GLU A 146 -21.37 7.12 2.64
CA GLU A 146 -20.02 6.60 2.53
C GLU A 146 -19.98 5.08 2.75
N PHE A 147 -20.72 4.58 3.72
CA PHE A 147 -20.79 3.15 3.99
C PHE A 147 -21.57 2.39 2.91
N ASP A 148 -22.67 2.95 2.40
CA ASP A 148 -23.40 2.37 1.27
C ASP A 148 -22.50 2.27 0.03
N PHE A 149 -21.74 3.32 -0.27
CA PHE A 149 -20.75 3.31 -1.34
C PHE A 149 -19.73 2.17 -1.16
N LEU A 150 -19.10 2.07 0.02
CA LEU A 150 -18.11 1.03 0.29
C LEU A 150 -18.71 -0.38 0.23
N LEU A 151 -19.89 -0.61 0.80
CA LEU A 151 -20.57 -1.92 0.81
C LEU A 151 -20.87 -2.47 -0.59
N HIS A 152 -21.10 -1.59 -1.56
CA HIS A 152 -21.44 -1.95 -2.94
C HIS A 152 -20.22 -2.02 -3.87
N LEU A 153 -19.00 -1.80 -3.39
CA LEU A 153 -17.80 -1.97 -4.20
C LEU A 153 -17.69 -3.42 -4.72
N PRO A 154 -17.40 -3.62 -6.02
CA PRO A 154 -17.16 -4.94 -6.55
C PRO A 154 -15.89 -5.56 -5.96
N THR A 155 -15.86 -6.88 -5.89
CA THR A 155 -14.68 -7.66 -5.48
C THR A 155 -13.74 -7.87 -6.65
N VAL A 156 -14.32 -8.09 -7.84
CA VAL A 156 -13.60 -8.37 -9.09
C VAL A 156 -14.15 -7.50 -10.19
N LEU A 157 -13.27 -6.90 -10.98
CA LEU A 157 -13.59 -6.22 -12.23
C LEU A 157 -12.94 -6.96 -13.38
N GLU A 158 -13.75 -7.47 -14.32
CA GLU A 158 -13.28 -8.14 -15.53
C GLU A 158 -13.44 -7.23 -16.75
N THR A 159 -12.37 -7.13 -17.55
CA THR A 159 -12.36 -6.46 -18.85
C THR A 159 -11.96 -7.42 -19.97
N GLN A 160 -11.79 -6.90 -21.19
CA GLN A 160 -11.35 -7.71 -22.33
C GLN A 160 -10.00 -8.38 -22.09
N ARG A 161 -9.07 -7.70 -21.40
CA ARG A 161 -7.68 -8.12 -21.23
C ARG A 161 -7.21 -8.23 -19.79
N MET A 162 -7.90 -7.61 -18.85
CA MET A 162 -7.47 -7.53 -17.46
C MET A 162 -8.57 -7.99 -16.52
N ILE A 163 -8.16 -8.62 -15.42
CA ILE A 163 -8.98 -8.93 -14.25
C ILE A 163 -8.36 -8.22 -13.07
N PHE A 164 -9.10 -7.31 -12.46
CA PHE A 164 -8.67 -6.58 -11.27
C PHE A 164 -9.30 -7.20 -10.04
N VAL A 165 -8.49 -7.50 -9.04
CA VAL A 165 -8.91 -8.08 -7.76
C VAL A 165 -7.88 -7.71 -6.71
N HIS A 166 -8.30 -7.38 -5.48
CA HIS A 166 -7.36 -6.84 -4.51
C HIS A 166 -6.29 -7.85 -4.07
N GLY A 167 -6.65 -9.08 -3.67
CA GLY A 167 -5.69 -10.10 -3.21
C GLY A 167 -5.20 -11.04 -4.30
N GLY A 168 -6.13 -11.62 -5.07
CA GLY A 168 -5.81 -12.60 -6.12
C GLY A 168 -7.00 -13.47 -6.49
N ILE A 169 -6.83 -14.31 -7.53
CA ILE A 169 -7.80 -15.31 -7.98
C ILE A 169 -7.11 -16.65 -8.24
N PRO A 170 -7.79 -17.79 -7.99
CA PRO A 170 -7.23 -19.11 -8.27
C PRO A 170 -7.25 -19.46 -9.76
N HIS A 171 -8.16 -18.88 -10.53
CA HIS A 171 -8.39 -19.13 -11.96
C HIS A 171 -9.32 -18.08 -12.57
N GLU A 172 -9.39 -17.99 -13.89
CA GLU A 172 -10.19 -17.00 -14.64
C GLU A 172 -11.65 -17.37 -14.84
N ARG A 173 -12.12 -18.52 -14.34
CA ARG A 173 -13.54 -18.94 -14.40
C ARG A 173 -14.34 -18.18 -13.34
N LEU A 174 -14.54 -16.88 -13.55
CA LEU A 174 -15.10 -15.98 -12.53
C LEU A 174 -16.52 -16.35 -12.10
N ASP A 175 -17.32 -16.99 -12.99
CA ASP A 175 -18.67 -17.43 -12.61
C ASP A 175 -18.67 -18.48 -11.50
N GLU A 176 -17.60 -19.27 -11.38
CA GLU A 176 -17.42 -20.23 -10.29
C GLU A 176 -17.09 -19.53 -8.96
N LEU A 177 -16.62 -18.26 -9.00
CA LEU A 177 -16.27 -17.47 -7.82
C LEU A 177 -17.45 -16.70 -7.22
N LYS A 178 -18.62 -16.66 -7.86
CA LYS A 178 -19.77 -15.87 -7.38
C LYS A 178 -20.23 -16.25 -5.98
N GLU A 179 -20.17 -17.55 -5.67
CA GLU A 179 -20.55 -18.09 -4.36
C GLU A 179 -19.38 -18.12 -3.37
N THR A 180 -18.20 -17.66 -3.80
CA THR A 180 -17.00 -17.59 -2.93
C THR A 180 -17.11 -16.40 -1.98
N GLU A 181 -16.73 -16.59 -0.73
CA GLU A 181 -16.59 -15.49 0.20
C GLU A 181 -15.56 -14.46 -0.31
N ARG A 182 -15.82 -13.19 -0.05
CA ARG A 182 -14.94 -12.09 -0.55
C ARG A 182 -13.54 -12.12 0.03
N ILE A 183 -13.37 -12.52 1.30
CA ILE A 183 -12.10 -12.46 2.02
C ILE A 183 -10.97 -13.20 1.27
N PRO A 184 -11.11 -14.45 0.80
CA PRO A 184 -10.05 -15.13 0.07
C PRO A 184 -9.55 -14.42 -1.18
N LEU A 185 -10.44 -13.65 -1.85
CA LEU A 185 -10.11 -12.91 -3.07
C LEU A 185 -9.47 -11.53 -2.76
N MET A 186 -9.71 -11.00 -1.56
CA MET A 186 -9.16 -9.71 -1.13
C MET A 186 -7.90 -9.85 -0.28
N LYS A 187 -7.67 -11.01 0.34
CA LYS A 187 -6.52 -11.27 1.18
C LYS A 187 -5.83 -12.56 0.76
N TRP A 188 -4.87 -12.41 -0.14
CA TRP A 188 -4.01 -13.50 -0.59
C TRP A 188 -2.55 -13.08 -0.47
N ASP A 189 -2.02 -13.26 0.74
CA ASP A 189 -0.60 -13.04 1.01
C ASP A 189 0.23 -13.93 0.08
N HIS A 190 1.31 -13.42 -0.49
CA HIS A 190 2.20 -14.16 -1.40
C HIS A 190 1.59 -14.63 -2.75
N PHE A 191 0.47 -14.06 -3.22
CA PHE A 191 -0.20 -14.47 -4.46
C PHE A 191 0.75 -14.67 -5.65
N TYR A 192 1.69 -13.77 -5.86
CA TYR A 192 2.67 -13.89 -6.93
C TYR A 192 3.60 -15.11 -6.78
N GLU A 193 3.89 -15.55 -5.55
CA GLU A 193 4.81 -16.66 -5.27
C GLU A 193 4.18 -18.05 -5.52
N ASP A 194 2.85 -18.16 -5.63
CA ASP A 194 2.14 -19.42 -5.84
C ASP A 194 2.28 -20.03 -7.25
N GLY A 195 3.00 -19.34 -8.14
CA GLY A 195 3.35 -19.88 -9.43
C GLY A 195 2.22 -19.91 -10.47
N LEU A 196 1.10 -19.22 -10.20
CA LEU A 196 -0.05 -19.14 -11.10
C LEU A 196 0.30 -18.35 -12.37
N SER A 197 -0.41 -18.66 -13.48
CA SER A 197 -0.35 -17.94 -14.75
C SER A 197 -1.75 -17.87 -15.36
N PHE A 198 -2.01 -16.84 -16.16
CA PHE A 198 -3.34 -16.49 -16.66
C PHE A 198 -3.28 -16.13 -18.15
N ASP A 199 -4.43 -16.19 -18.83
CA ASP A 199 -4.59 -15.72 -20.21
C ASP A 199 -4.77 -14.20 -20.24
N LYS A 200 -5.52 -13.63 -19.26
CA LYS A 200 -5.66 -12.19 -19.04
C LYS A 200 -4.69 -11.72 -17.96
N TYR A 201 -4.32 -10.44 -17.98
CA TYR A 201 -3.57 -9.88 -16.86
C TYR A 201 -4.40 -9.85 -15.59
N VAL A 202 -3.94 -10.49 -14.52
CA VAL A 202 -4.49 -10.36 -13.17
C VAL A 202 -3.75 -9.25 -12.44
N VAL A 203 -4.47 -8.18 -12.13
CA VAL A 203 -3.94 -6.98 -11.51
C VAL A 203 -4.34 -6.98 -10.04
N VAL A 204 -3.35 -6.97 -9.14
CA VAL A 204 -3.54 -7.09 -7.68
C VAL A 204 -2.88 -5.94 -6.91
N GLY A 205 -3.37 -5.72 -5.68
CA GLY A 205 -2.78 -4.90 -4.63
C GLY A 205 -2.33 -5.76 -3.45
N HIS A 206 -2.71 -5.34 -2.23
CA HIS A 206 -2.67 -6.07 -0.98
C HIS A 206 -1.27 -6.38 -0.43
N TRP A 207 -0.39 -6.98 -1.22
CA TRP A 207 0.93 -7.40 -0.77
C TRP A 207 2.02 -6.51 -1.35
N PRO A 208 2.74 -5.74 -0.54
CA PRO A 208 3.75 -4.82 -1.02
C PRO A 208 4.80 -5.48 -1.92
N THR A 209 5.03 -4.90 -3.08
CA THR A 209 5.92 -5.45 -4.12
C THR A 209 7.33 -5.72 -3.62
N THR A 210 7.81 -4.92 -2.68
CA THR A 210 9.10 -5.10 -2.02
C THR A 210 9.22 -6.45 -1.30
N LEU A 211 8.09 -7.04 -0.87
CA LEU A 211 8.06 -8.34 -0.18
C LEU A 211 8.20 -9.53 -1.14
N TYR A 212 7.89 -9.36 -2.43
CA TYR A 212 8.18 -10.36 -3.47
C TYR A 212 9.64 -10.35 -3.91
N SER A 213 10.32 -9.22 -3.74
CA SER A 213 11.71 -9.07 -4.16
C SER A 213 12.66 -9.78 -3.20
N LYS A 214 13.34 -10.83 -3.69
CA LYS A 214 14.33 -11.59 -2.90
C LYS A 214 15.73 -10.99 -2.96
N GLY A 215 15.97 -9.99 -3.80
CA GLY A 215 17.32 -9.45 -4.02
C GLY A 215 17.42 -7.93 -4.02
N MET A 216 16.39 -7.23 -4.49
CA MET A 216 16.42 -5.77 -4.62
C MET A 216 15.27 -5.16 -3.83
N PRO A 217 15.49 -4.23 -2.89
CA PRO A 217 14.43 -3.56 -2.15
C PRO A 217 13.66 -2.56 -3.04
N MET A 218 12.74 -3.10 -3.87
CA MET A 218 12.02 -2.38 -4.92
C MET A 218 10.56 -2.20 -4.57
N TYR A 219 10.07 -0.97 -4.64
CA TYR A 219 8.69 -0.57 -4.35
C TYR A 219 7.84 -0.27 -5.60
N ASN A 220 8.45 -0.29 -6.78
CA ASN A 220 7.73 -0.15 -8.05
C ASN A 220 6.85 -1.36 -8.33
N PRO A 221 5.79 -1.23 -9.17
CA PRO A 221 4.96 -2.36 -9.56
C PRO A 221 5.79 -3.51 -10.13
N LEU A 222 5.38 -4.74 -9.79
CA LEU A 222 5.93 -5.94 -10.40
C LEU A 222 5.03 -6.29 -11.59
N ILE A 223 5.62 -6.38 -12.78
CA ILE A 223 4.91 -6.74 -14.02
C ILE A 223 5.54 -8.00 -14.60
N ASP A 224 4.79 -9.09 -14.62
CA ASP A 224 5.19 -10.36 -15.22
C ASP A 224 4.37 -10.64 -16.49
N HIS A 225 4.95 -10.29 -17.62
CA HIS A 225 4.31 -10.50 -18.93
C HIS A 225 4.19 -12.00 -19.33
N ASN A 226 5.00 -12.88 -18.74
CA ASN A 226 4.91 -14.31 -19.05
C ASN A 226 3.78 -15.01 -18.30
N ARG A 227 3.51 -14.55 -17.09
CA ARG A 227 2.45 -15.09 -16.23
C ARG A 227 1.18 -14.26 -16.26
N HIS A 228 1.21 -13.10 -16.89
CA HIS A 228 0.17 -12.11 -16.92
C HIS A 228 -0.27 -11.69 -15.51
N ILE A 229 0.69 -11.26 -14.68
CA ILE A 229 0.42 -10.77 -13.33
C ILE A 229 1.00 -9.37 -13.17
N ILE A 230 0.22 -8.46 -12.59
CA ILE A 230 0.65 -7.11 -12.22
C ILE A 230 0.36 -6.91 -10.73
N CYS A 231 1.40 -6.67 -9.91
CA CYS A 231 1.26 -6.30 -8.50
C CYS A 231 1.55 -4.81 -8.35
N LEU A 232 0.58 -4.05 -7.83
CA LEU A 232 0.62 -2.58 -7.79
C LEU A 232 1.09 -2.01 -6.46
N ASP A 233 0.88 -2.73 -5.34
CA ASP A 233 1.07 -2.20 -3.99
C ASP A 233 2.53 -1.79 -3.72
N GLY A 234 2.76 -0.50 -3.59
CA GLY A 234 4.04 0.10 -3.22
C GLY A 234 4.25 0.26 -1.71
N GLY A 235 3.42 -0.36 -0.87
CA GLY A 235 3.50 -0.29 0.59
C GLY A 235 3.08 1.05 1.19
N CYS A 236 2.30 1.87 0.47
CA CYS A 236 1.80 3.15 0.98
C CYS A 236 0.99 2.93 2.27
N GLY A 237 1.31 3.70 3.33
CA GLY A 237 0.67 3.56 4.65
C GLY A 237 1.05 2.31 5.44
N VAL A 238 1.79 1.36 4.85
CA VAL A 238 2.22 0.10 5.51
C VAL A 238 3.70 0.12 5.85
N LYS A 239 4.50 0.75 5.01
CA LYS A 239 5.96 0.89 5.14
C LYS A 239 6.32 2.36 5.27
N ASP A 240 7.26 2.70 6.15
CA ASP A 240 7.76 4.07 6.32
C ASP A 240 8.34 4.61 4.99
N GLU A 241 8.98 3.74 4.24
CA GLU A 241 9.53 4.01 2.91
C GLU A 241 8.54 3.75 1.76
N GLY A 242 7.28 3.41 2.06
CA GLY A 242 6.25 3.09 1.09
C GLY A 242 5.95 4.21 0.09
N GLN A 243 5.27 3.86 -0.97
CA GLN A 243 4.82 4.79 -2.01
C GLN A 243 3.49 4.35 -2.62
N LEU A 244 2.73 5.30 -3.13
CA LEU A 244 1.57 5.04 -3.97
C LEU A 244 2.04 4.96 -5.42
N ASN A 245 1.77 3.85 -6.07
CA ASN A 245 2.10 3.61 -7.47
C ASN A 245 0.88 3.89 -8.35
N LEU A 246 1.06 4.66 -9.41
CA LEU A 246 0.06 4.88 -10.47
C LEU A 246 0.65 4.39 -11.78
N LEU A 247 0.12 3.30 -12.32
CA LEU A 247 0.51 2.73 -13.60
C LEU A 247 -0.46 3.19 -14.69
N ILE A 248 0.05 3.63 -15.83
CA ILE A 248 -0.76 4.18 -16.92
C ILE A 248 -0.48 3.42 -18.21
N TYR A 249 -1.51 2.80 -18.75
CA TYR A 249 -1.50 2.24 -20.10
C TYR A 249 -2.16 3.23 -21.06
N PRO A 250 -1.58 3.51 -22.23
CA PRO A 250 -2.16 4.45 -23.20
C PRO A 250 -3.48 3.94 -23.79
N ASP A 251 -3.66 2.62 -23.79
CA ASP A 251 -4.85 1.91 -24.29
C ASP A 251 -4.85 0.48 -23.69
N TRP A 252 -6.01 -0.14 -23.57
CA TRP A 252 -6.14 -1.48 -22.98
C TRP A 252 -5.38 -2.59 -23.77
N ARG A 253 -5.00 -2.32 -25.02
CA ARG A 253 -4.25 -3.25 -25.89
C ARG A 253 -2.74 -3.11 -25.75
N SER A 254 -2.25 -2.04 -25.13
CA SER A 254 -0.83 -1.78 -24.99
C SER A 254 -0.15 -2.73 -24.02
N ASP A 255 1.09 -3.09 -24.31
CA ASP A 255 2.02 -3.72 -23.37
C ASP A 255 2.93 -2.70 -22.68
N GLU A 256 3.02 -1.50 -23.24
CA GLU A 256 3.82 -0.41 -22.68
C GLU A 256 3.00 0.39 -21.68
N CYS A 257 3.62 0.78 -20.58
CA CYS A 257 3.01 1.61 -19.55
C CYS A 257 3.99 2.63 -18.99
N GLU A 258 3.45 3.68 -18.39
CA GLU A 258 4.18 4.70 -17.64
C GLU A 258 3.92 4.49 -16.15
N LEU A 259 4.96 4.71 -15.32
CA LEU A 259 4.86 4.68 -13.87
C LEU A 259 5.02 6.08 -13.31
N HIS A 260 4.05 6.50 -12.49
CA HIS A 260 4.13 7.67 -11.62
C HIS A 260 4.03 7.21 -10.18
N THR A 261 4.79 7.85 -9.28
CA THR A 261 4.80 7.49 -7.87
C THR A 261 4.61 8.70 -6.98
N TRP A 262 4.03 8.48 -5.82
CA TRP A 262 3.95 9.48 -4.78
C TRP A 262 4.39 8.90 -3.44
N THR A 263 5.10 9.70 -2.68
CA THR A 263 5.41 9.50 -1.26
C THR A 263 5.40 10.86 -0.56
N ASP A 264 5.18 10.90 0.75
CA ASP A 264 5.28 12.12 1.54
C ASP A 264 6.67 12.32 2.15
N LEU A 265 7.62 11.43 1.85
CA LEU A 265 9.00 11.55 2.28
C LEU A 265 9.63 12.87 1.83
N PRO A 266 10.42 13.53 2.67
CA PRO A 266 11.15 14.74 2.30
C PRO A 266 12.15 14.45 1.17
N VAL A 267 12.34 15.44 0.29
CA VAL A 267 13.27 15.33 -0.84
C VAL A 267 14.56 16.06 -0.54
N ILE A 268 15.68 15.38 -0.77
CA ILE A 268 17.03 15.95 -0.74
C ILE A 268 17.64 15.91 -2.14
N THR A 269 18.60 16.80 -2.40
CA THR A 269 19.36 16.85 -3.66
C THR A 269 20.80 16.43 -3.40
N ALA A 270 21.26 15.40 -4.09
CA ALA A 270 22.61 14.88 -3.97
C ALA A 270 23.66 15.86 -4.54
N LEU A 271 24.78 16.02 -3.86
CA LEU A 271 25.90 16.89 -4.29
C LEU A 271 27.09 16.09 -4.84
N ASN A 272 27.20 14.83 -4.49
CA ASN A 272 28.32 13.99 -4.87
C ASN A 272 27.83 12.74 -5.59
N ALA A 273 28.61 12.25 -6.55
CA ALA A 273 28.38 10.94 -7.16
C ALA A 273 28.68 9.81 -6.16
N GLN A 274 27.95 8.70 -6.29
CA GLN A 274 28.19 7.45 -5.57
C GLN A 274 27.93 6.29 -6.51
N ASN A 275 28.82 5.29 -6.51
CA ASN A 275 28.57 4.03 -7.23
C ASN A 275 27.73 3.07 -6.37
N ALA A 276 26.87 2.30 -7.01
CA ALA A 276 26.13 1.24 -6.35
C ALA A 276 27.08 0.18 -5.79
N SER A 277 26.70 -0.46 -4.70
CA SER A 277 27.33 -1.72 -4.29
C SER A 277 26.79 -2.86 -5.15
N THR A 278 27.64 -3.84 -5.42
CA THR A 278 27.28 -5.04 -6.19
C THR A 278 26.91 -6.21 -5.29
N ASP A 279 27.30 -6.13 -4.03
CA ASP A 279 27.06 -7.13 -3.01
C ASP A 279 26.35 -6.46 -1.84
N PHE A 280 25.12 -6.89 -1.54
CA PHE A 280 24.26 -6.36 -0.47
C PHE A 280 23.26 -7.42 -0.04
N ASP A 281 22.64 -7.20 1.11
CA ASP A 281 21.54 -7.99 1.64
C ASP A 281 20.32 -7.11 1.86
N TYR A 282 19.15 -7.71 1.93
CA TYR A 282 17.89 -7.04 2.19
C TYR A 282 17.07 -7.80 3.24
N ILE A 283 16.96 -7.22 4.42
CA ILE A 283 16.11 -7.68 5.51
C ILE A 283 14.72 -7.08 5.31
N ARG A 284 13.68 -7.93 5.35
CA ARG A 284 12.30 -7.53 5.08
C ARG A 284 11.32 -8.33 5.93
N TRP A 285 10.11 -7.84 6.04
CA TRP A 285 9.02 -8.57 6.70
C TRP A 285 8.91 -10.01 6.18
N GLY A 286 8.79 -10.95 7.13
CA GLY A 286 8.77 -12.39 6.83
C GLY A 286 10.16 -13.02 6.72
N ASP A 287 11.23 -12.22 6.64
CA ASP A 287 12.63 -12.63 6.62
C ASP A 287 13.48 -11.61 7.37
N HIS A 288 13.18 -11.43 8.67
CA HIS A 288 13.73 -10.38 9.51
C HIS A 288 14.30 -10.87 10.84
N GLU A 289 14.37 -12.19 11.06
CA GLU A 289 15.08 -12.78 12.20
C GLU A 289 16.59 -12.71 11.93
N VAL A 290 17.36 -12.19 12.90
CA VAL A 290 18.80 -11.96 12.77
C VAL A 290 19.54 -12.45 14.00
N GLU A 291 20.84 -12.73 13.85
CA GLU A 291 21.74 -12.96 14.97
C GLU A 291 22.40 -11.62 15.37
N LEU A 292 22.29 -11.23 16.64
CA LEU A 292 22.98 -10.05 17.16
C LEU A 292 24.46 -10.40 17.44
N LEU A 293 25.37 -9.83 16.68
CA LEU A 293 26.80 -10.03 16.87
C LEU A 293 27.39 -9.03 17.86
N GLU A 294 26.94 -7.77 17.83
CA GLU A 294 27.41 -6.69 18.69
C GLU A 294 26.31 -5.65 18.87
N GLN A 295 25.95 -5.36 20.12
CA GLN A 295 25.02 -4.31 20.48
C GLN A 295 25.77 -2.98 20.65
N GLY A 296 25.38 -1.97 19.88
CA GLY A 296 25.87 -0.62 20.01
C GLY A 296 24.80 0.37 20.45
N THR A 297 25.17 1.62 20.70
CA THR A 297 24.22 2.70 21.03
C THR A 297 23.65 3.40 19.82
N GLU A 298 24.42 3.58 18.76
CA GLU A 298 23.99 4.20 17.49
C GLU A 298 23.92 3.18 16.37
N LEU A 299 24.87 2.25 16.33
CA LEU A 299 24.97 1.18 15.34
C LEU A 299 25.13 -0.16 16.04
N SER A 300 24.45 -1.18 15.55
CA SER A 300 24.62 -2.56 15.94
C SER A 300 25.14 -3.39 14.77
N ARG A 301 25.83 -4.47 15.09
CA ARG A 301 26.29 -5.45 14.09
C ARG A 301 25.46 -6.73 14.22
N ILE A 302 24.88 -7.14 13.13
CA ILE A 302 24.01 -8.31 13.05
C ILE A 302 24.50 -9.28 11.98
N SER A 303 24.01 -10.52 12.02
CA SER A 303 24.17 -11.50 10.95
C SER A 303 22.80 -11.91 10.42
N HIS A 304 22.58 -11.78 9.11
CA HIS A 304 21.40 -12.26 8.40
C HIS A 304 21.85 -13.29 7.37
N HIS A 305 21.31 -14.51 7.44
CA HIS A 305 21.73 -15.65 6.59
C HIS A 305 23.25 -15.89 6.55
N GLY A 306 23.95 -15.64 7.67
CA GLY A 306 25.42 -15.78 7.76
C GLY A 306 26.22 -14.59 7.19
N ARG A 307 25.55 -13.57 6.67
CA ARG A 307 26.18 -12.31 6.22
C ARG A 307 26.13 -11.28 7.34
N ALA A 308 27.30 -10.74 7.70
CA ALA A 308 27.38 -9.69 8.70
C ALA A 308 27.01 -8.32 8.09
N MET A 309 26.13 -7.58 8.77
CA MET A 309 25.71 -6.24 8.40
C MET A 309 25.85 -5.30 9.60
N THR A 310 26.06 -4.00 9.33
CA THR A 310 25.97 -2.94 10.32
C THR A 310 24.68 -2.15 10.05
N VAL A 311 23.84 -2.01 11.06
CA VAL A 311 22.52 -1.36 10.99
C VAL A 311 22.39 -0.32 12.09
N PRO A 312 21.51 0.70 11.97
CA PRO A 312 21.16 1.55 13.10
C PRO A 312 20.64 0.72 14.27
N ALA A 313 21.09 1.03 15.49
CA ALA A 313 20.75 0.23 16.67
C ALA A 313 19.24 0.22 16.95
N GLU A 314 18.54 1.29 16.62
CA GLU A 314 17.08 1.42 16.75
C GLU A 314 16.27 0.47 15.83
N PHE A 315 16.90 -0.11 14.80
CA PHE A 315 16.25 -1.07 13.90
C PHE A 315 16.30 -2.49 14.45
N VAL A 316 17.11 -2.73 15.50
CA VAL A 316 17.24 -4.06 16.13
C VAL A 316 16.33 -4.12 17.35
N TRP A 317 15.51 -5.13 17.43
CA TRP A 317 14.57 -5.33 18.51
C TRP A 317 14.43 -6.81 18.87
N GLU A 318 13.94 -7.09 20.09
CA GLU A 318 13.77 -8.45 20.59
C GLU A 318 12.31 -8.75 20.86
N ARG A 319 11.93 -10.00 20.59
CA ARG A 319 10.63 -10.53 20.91
C ARG A 319 10.74 -12.04 21.19
N ASP A 320 10.15 -12.50 22.26
CA ASP A 320 10.09 -13.91 22.65
C ASP A 320 11.48 -14.60 22.66
N GLY A 321 12.54 -13.87 23.08
CA GLY A 321 13.92 -14.34 23.15
C GLY A 321 14.63 -14.50 21.81
N ARG A 322 14.08 -13.89 20.74
CA ARG A 322 14.69 -13.81 19.40
C ARG A 322 14.97 -12.37 19.03
N THR A 323 16.01 -12.18 18.25
CA THR A 323 16.39 -10.86 17.73
C THR A 323 15.90 -10.70 16.31
N TYR A 324 15.36 -9.51 16.04
CA TYR A 324 14.83 -9.12 14.73
C TYR A 324 15.42 -7.80 14.30
N CYS A 325 15.38 -7.53 13.01
CA CYS A 325 15.72 -6.23 12.44
C CYS A 325 14.57 -5.72 11.58
N SER A 326 14.25 -4.43 11.67
CA SER A 326 13.30 -3.78 10.78
C SER A 326 13.78 -3.82 9.33
N ASP A 327 12.88 -3.58 8.38
CA ASP A 327 13.19 -3.61 6.95
C ASP A 327 14.36 -2.67 6.63
N ILE A 328 15.46 -3.22 6.14
CA ILE A 328 16.68 -2.46 5.84
C ILE A 328 17.58 -3.21 4.85
N THR A 329 18.43 -2.49 4.15
CA THR A 329 19.47 -3.05 3.29
C THR A 329 20.81 -2.37 3.53
N ASP A 330 21.92 -3.02 3.22
CA ASP A 330 23.24 -2.40 3.14
C ASP A 330 23.60 -1.94 1.71
N LEU A 331 22.64 -1.99 0.78
CA LEU A 331 22.78 -1.49 -0.59
C LEU A 331 23.19 -0.01 -0.58
N ARG A 332 24.28 0.33 -1.26
CA ARG A 332 24.58 1.72 -1.66
C ARG A 332 23.97 1.97 -3.03
N LEU A 333 23.18 3.03 -3.16
CA LEU A 333 22.56 3.39 -4.43
C LEU A 333 23.56 4.04 -5.40
N SER A 334 23.32 3.85 -6.70
CA SER A 334 23.98 4.67 -7.73
C SER A 334 23.37 6.06 -7.76
N VAL A 335 24.16 7.08 -7.47
CA VAL A 335 23.70 8.48 -7.34
C VAL A 335 24.65 9.38 -8.13
N GLN A 336 24.07 10.37 -8.83
CA GLN A 336 24.77 11.43 -9.51
C GLN A 336 24.50 12.78 -8.83
N PRO A 337 25.40 13.76 -8.94
CA PRO A 337 25.12 15.13 -8.50
C PRO A 337 23.86 15.67 -9.17
N GLY A 338 22.94 16.25 -8.37
CA GLY A 338 21.65 16.76 -8.83
C GLY A 338 20.51 15.74 -8.74
N ASP A 339 20.77 14.46 -8.46
CA ASP A 339 19.71 13.48 -8.24
C ASP A 339 18.83 13.88 -7.05
N ARG A 340 17.54 13.72 -7.22
CA ARG A 340 16.54 13.90 -6.18
C ARG A 340 16.31 12.56 -5.47
N LEU A 341 16.50 12.55 -4.17
CA LEU A 341 16.39 11.37 -3.33
C LEU A 341 15.28 11.61 -2.28
N HIS A 342 14.43 10.64 -2.05
CA HIS A 342 13.46 10.69 -0.96
C HIS A 342 14.14 10.20 0.32
N LEU A 343 14.26 11.08 1.32
CA LEU A 343 14.94 10.78 2.58
C LEU A 343 14.03 9.99 3.50
N ILE A 344 14.45 8.79 3.90
CA ILE A 344 13.76 7.95 4.87
C ILE A 344 14.25 8.30 6.27
N THR A 345 15.54 8.14 6.51
CA THR A 345 16.18 8.50 7.79
C THR A 345 17.67 8.82 7.60
N THR A 346 18.31 9.27 8.66
CA THR A 346 19.76 9.50 8.71
C THR A 346 20.41 8.75 9.87
N SER A 347 21.63 8.26 9.68
CA SER A 347 22.40 7.60 10.72
C SER A 347 23.90 7.85 10.48
N PRO A 348 24.80 7.37 11.35
CA PRO A 348 26.24 7.40 11.07
C PRO A 348 26.66 6.66 9.79
N LEU A 349 25.79 5.79 9.25
CA LEU A 349 26.03 5.10 7.96
C LEU A 349 25.81 6.01 6.74
N GLY A 350 25.10 7.14 6.90
CA GLY A 350 24.73 8.09 5.87
C GLY A 350 23.24 8.41 5.86
N ALA A 351 22.73 8.87 4.72
CA ALA A 351 21.31 9.05 4.47
C ALA A 351 20.72 7.76 3.90
N PHE A 352 19.71 7.19 4.56
CA PHE A 352 18.90 6.09 4.02
C PHE A 352 17.82 6.71 3.15
N VAL A 353 17.81 6.39 1.89
CA VAL A 353 17.02 7.11 0.88
C VAL A 353 16.35 6.14 -0.10
N LYS A 354 15.33 6.66 -0.78
CA LYS A 354 14.70 5.98 -1.91
C LYS A 354 14.95 6.77 -3.20
N LYS A 355 15.37 6.07 -4.26
CA LYS A 355 15.55 6.59 -5.61
C LYS A 355 14.94 5.61 -6.62
N ASP A 356 14.07 6.09 -7.49
CA ASP A 356 13.44 5.29 -8.57
C ASP A 356 12.76 4.01 -8.04
N GLY A 357 12.16 4.08 -6.84
CA GLY A 357 11.50 2.97 -6.16
C GLY A 357 12.44 2.02 -5.41
N VAL A 358 13.75 2.19 -5.46
CA VAL A 358 14.74 1.39 -4.72
C VAL A 358 15.21 2.13 -3.48
N ILE A 359 15.27 1.45 -2.34
CA ILE A 359 15.85 1.99 -1.11
C ILE A 359 17.31 1.59 -0.95
N GLY A 360 18.08 2.44 -0.26
CA GLY A 360 19.49 2.16 0.05
C GLY A 360 20.20 3.37 0.63
N TRP A 361 21.48 3.24 0.84
CA TRP A 361 22.33 4.25 1.49
C TRP A 361 22.97 5.19 0.49
N TYR A 362 22.93 6.50 0.83
CA TYR A 362 23.72 7.55 0.20
C TYR A 362 24.65 8.17 1.24
N LYS A 363 25.96 8.11 0.98
CA LYS A 363 27.02 8.59 1.89
C LYS A 363 27.60 9.95 1.49
N GLY A 364 27.14 10.50 0.37
CA GLY A 364 27.58 11.80 -0.12
C GLY A 364 26.89 12.97 0.63
N ARG A 365 27.37 14.19 0.35
CA ARG A 365 26.71 15.42 0.84
C ARG A 365 25.45 15.70 0.05
N TYR A 366 24.46 16.34 0.68
CA TYR A 366 23.19 16.71 0.06
C TYR A 366 22.69 18.08 0.57
N HIS A 367 21.81 18.70 -0.19
CA HIS A 367 20.96 19.80 0.25
C HIS A 367 19.58 19.28 0.64
N SER A 368 19.05 19.74 1.77
CA SER A 368 17.61 19.57 2.08
C SER A 368 16.83 20.57 1.24
N ASN A 369 15.88 20.08 0.47
CA ASN A 369 14.90 20.93 -0.22
C ASN A 369 13.80 21.20 0.81
N ALA A 370 13.98 22.30 1.58
CA ALA A 370 13.00 22.76 2.57
C ALA A 370 11.67 23.16 1.93
#